data_06781121bab500426a37da608d89ee8d
#
_entry.id   06781121bab500426a37da608d89ee8d
#
_cell.length_a   1.000
_cell.length_b   1.000
_cell.length_c   1.000
_cell.angle_alpha   90.00
_cell.angle_beta   90.00
_cell.angle_gamma   90.00
#
_symmetry.space_group_name_H-M   'P 1'
#
loop_
_entity.id
_entity.type
_entity.pdbx_description
1 polymer ?
#
loop_
_entity_poly.entity_id
_entity_poly.type
_entity_poly.pdbx_seq_one_letter_code
_entity_poly.pdbx_strand_id
1 'polypeptide(L)'
;ALQSLFDPLLPTGLQWYWKGDFVKELPDEAIDAHLEHAAKAPSELSLMHLYPIDKAVHSVSSDHTAWNCRNATWSMVIAGIDPNPRKAGEITRWAKDYWEAVHPFTMGGAYVNFMMEEGQERIQATYGENHARLAVVKKKYDPDNLFRVNQNIKPAP
;
A
#
# COMPACT_ATOMS: atom_id res chain seq x y z
N ALA A 1 -7.91 -17.39 19.32
CA ALA A 1 -8.78 -18.35 18.65
C ALA A 1 -9.10 -17.94 17.21
N LEU A 2 -9.79 -16.80 16.95
CA LEU A 2 -10.14 -16.41 15.56
C LEU A 2 -8.88 -16.08 14.74
N GLN A 3 -7.93 -15.36 15.31
CA GLN A 3 -6.67 -14.98 14.67
C GLN A 3 -5.88 -16.21 14.16
N SER A 4 -5.84 -17.29 14.92
CA SER A 4 -5.09 -18.51 14.55
C SER A 4 -5.64 -19.24 13.31
N LEU A 5 -6.82 -18.86 12.80
CA LEU A 5 -7.34 -19.38 11.53
C LEU A 5 -6.60 -18.78 10.33
N PHE A 6 -6.00 -17.60 10.48
CA PHE A 6 -5.27 -16.91 9.40
C PHE A 6 -3.78 -17.28 9.36
N ASP A 7 -3.21 -17.74 10.48
CA ASP A 7 -1.78 -18.06 10.57
C ASP A 7 -1.30 -19.06 9.49
N PRO A 8 -2.06 -20.12 9.15
CA PRO A 8 -1.67 -21.06 8.10
C PRO A 8 -1.68 -20.48 6.68
N LEU A 9 -2.40 -19.35 6.46
CA LEU A 9 -2.45 -18.68 5.15
C LEU A 9 -1.20 -17.84 4.88
N LEU A 10 -0.45 -17.51 5.93
CA LEU A 10 0.71 -16.63 5.87
C LEU A 10 1.93 -17.28 6.53
N PRO A 11 2.38 -18.47 6.07
CA PRO A 11 3.52 -19.17 6.66
C PRO A 11 4.82 -18.38 6.45
N THR A 12 5.79 -18.62 7.32
CA THR A 12 7.14 -18.05 7.18
C THR A 12 7.88 -18.63 5.98
N GLY A 13 8.85 -17.89 5.43
CA GLY A 13 9.73 -18.37 4.36
C GLY A 13 9.21 -18.13 2.95
N LEU A 14 8.08 -17.45 2.79
CA LEU A 14 7.57 -17.06 1.47
C LEU A 14 8.33 -15.85 0.91
N GLN A 15 8.43 -15.78 -0.40
CA GLN A 15 8.81 -14.57 -1.10
C GLN A 15 7.59 -13.67 -1.24
N TRP A 16 7.78 -12.38 -0.97
CA TRP A 16 6.71 -11.38 -1.00
C TRP A 16 7.14 -10.15 -1.78
N TYR A 17 6.25 -9.64 -2.59
CA TYR A 17 6.34 -8.28 -3.12
C TYR A 17 4.94 -7.71 -3.24
N TRP A 18 4.72 -6.51 -2.73
CA TRP A 18 3.39 -5.88 -2.82
C TRP A 18 3.46 -4.41 -3.18
N LYS A 19 2.36 -3.92 -3.73
CA LYS A 19 2.07 -2.52 -3.96
C LYS A 19 0.63 -2.23 -3.57
N GLY A 20 0.40 -1.03 -3.03
CA GLY A 20 -0.93 -0.61 -2.63
C GLY A 20 -1.29 0.76 -3.18
N ASP A 21 -2.58 1.04 -3.20
CA ASP A 21 -3.14 2.37 -3.45
C ASP A 21 -4.45 2.56 -2.69
N PHE A 22 -4.84 3.82 -2.49
CA PHE A 22 -6.20 4.16 -2.09
C PHE A 22 -7.09 4.29 -3.33
N VAL A 23 -8.27 3.71 -3.26
CA VAL A 23 -9.25 3.70 -4.35
C VAL A 23 -10.53 4.37 -3.86
N LYS A 24 -11.08 5.29 -4.66
CA LYS A 24 -12.35 5.94 -4.37
C LYS A 24 -13.49 5.31 -5.16
N GLU A 25 -13.28 5.06 -6.44
CA GLU A 25 -14.27 4.53 -7.37
C GLU A 25 -13.63 3.42 -8.22
N LEU A 26 -14.44 2.51 -8.71
CA LEU A 26 -14.02 1.42 -9.60
C LEU A 26 -14.83 1.53 -10.90
N PRO A 27 -14.38 2.35 -11.86
CA PRO A 27 -14.99 2.37 -13.17
C PRO A 27 -14.77 1.04 -13.92
N ASP A 28 -15.57 0.79 -14.96
CA ASP A 28 -15.56 -0.48 -15.71
C ASP A 28 -14.16 -0.78 -16.26
N GLU A 29 -13.44 0.23 -16.73
CA GLU A 29 -12.07 0.10 -17.25
C GLU A 29 -11.08 -0.36 -16.16
N ALA A 30 -11.28 0.09 -14.92
CA ALA A 30 -10.49 -0.40 -13.78
C ALA A 30 -10.81 -1.85 -13.44
N ILE A 31 -12.11 -2.22 -13.51
CA ILE A 31 -12.55 -3.61 -13.28
C ILE A 31 -11.95 -4.52 -14.35
N ASP A 32 -11.99 -4.12 -15.63
CA ASP A 32 -11.40 -4.89 -16.73
C ASP A 32 -9.89 -5.08 -16.53
N ALA A 33 -9.15 -4.04 -16.13
CA ALA A 33 -7.75 -4.13 -15.81
C ALA A 33 -7.48 -5.09 -14.63
N HIS A 34 -8.32 -5.05 -13.59
CA HIS A 34 -8.25 -5.99 -12.48
C HIS A 34 -8.45 -7.43 -12.92
N LEU A 35 -9.46 -7.71 -13.74
CA LEU A 35 -9.75 -9.05 -14.25
C LEU A 35 -8.61 -9.58 -15.13
N GLU A 36 -8.08 -8.74 -16.03
CA GLU A 36 -6.98 -9.10 -16.91
C GLU A 36 -5.71 -9.51 -16.13
N HIS A 37 -5.32 -8.69 -15.16
CA HIS A 37 -4.08 -8.92 -14.42
C HIS A 37 -4.22 -10.00 -13.33
N ALA A 38 -5.38 -10.13 -12.68
CA ALA A 38 -5.64 -11.20 -11.73
C ALA A 38 -5.57 -12.59 -12.39
N ALA A 39 -6.08 -12.71 -13.63
CA ALA A 39 -6.02 -13.96 -14.39
C ALA A 39 -4.58 -14.40 -14.74
N LYS A 40 -3.61 -13.48 -14.66
CA LYS A 40 -2.17 -13.73 -14.93
C LYS A 40 -1.36 -13.93 -13.64
N ALA A 41 -2.00 -14.15 -12.50
CA ALA A 41 -1.31 -14.34 -11.23
C ALA A 41 -0.27 -15.48 -11.32
N PRO A 42 0.99 -15.24 -10.91
CA PRO A 42 2.08 -16.21 -11.10
C PRO A 42 2.03 -17.40 -10.14
N SER A 43 1.18 -17.34 -9.13
CA SER A 43 0.96 -18.41 -8.16
C SER A 43 -0.44 -18.33 -7.55
N GLU A 44 -0.92 -19.44 -7.01
CA GLU A 44 -2.20 -19.52 -6.28
C GLU A 44 -2.19 -18.71 -4.97
N LEU A 45 -1.02 -18.34 -4.46
CA LEU A 45 -0.88 -17.52 -3.25
C LEU A 45 -0.92 -16.02 -3.57
N SER A 46 -0.63 -15.64 -4.83
CA SER A 46 -0.67 -14.23 -5.24
C SER A 46 -2.11 -13.73 -5.22
N LEU A 47 -2.29 -12.50 -4.74
CA LEU A 47 -3.63 -11.98 -4.46
C LEU A 47 -3.74 -10.46 -4.73
N MET A 48 -4.96 -10.00 -4.89
CA MET A 48 -5.35 -8.60 -4.77
C MET A 48 -6.52 -8.48 -3.80
N HIS A 49 -6.41 -7.57 -2.84
CA HIS A 49 -7.46 -7.27 -1.89
C HIS A 49 -7.88 -5.80 -1.95
N LEU A 50 -9.18 -5.56 -1.80
CA LEU A 50 -9.79 -4.27 -1.55
C LEU A 50 -10.36 -4.29 -0.13
N TYR A 51 -9.72 -3.57 0.78
CA TYR A 51 -10.17 -3.42 2.17
C TYR A 51 -11.11 -2.22 2.25
N PRO A 52 -12.37 -2.39 2.65
CA PRO A 52 -13.32 -1.29 2.73
C PRO A 52 -12.91 -0.29 3.81
N ILE A 53 -13.06 1.00 3.48
CA ILE A 53 -12.85 2.13 4.36
C ILE A 53 -14.20 2.85 4.48
N ASP A 54 -14.73 2.97 5.70
CA ASP A 54 -16.05 3.58 5.91
C ASP A 54 -16.19 4.35 7.23
N LYS A 55 -17.40 4.89 7.46
CA LYS A 55 -17.91 5.48 8.72
C LYS A 55 -16.88 6.27 9.53
N ALA A 56 -16.29 5.64 10.56
CA ALA A 56 -15.39 6.31 11.50
C ALA A 56 -14.18 6.96 10.80
N VAL A 57 -13.67 6.38 9.74
CA VAL A 57 -12.57 6.95 8.95
C VAL A 57 -13.03 8.22 8.24
N HIS A 58 -14.22 8.19 7.64
CA HIS A 58 -14.80 9.34 6.91
C HIS A 58 -15.33 10.46 7.81
N SER A 59 -15.60 10.18 9.10
CA SER A 59 -16.14 11.18 10.04
C SER A 59 -15.08 12.14 10.59
N VAL A 60 -13.82 11.95 10.27
CA VAL A 60 -12.69 12.73 10.79
C VAL A 60 -12.04 13.50 9.64
N SER A 61 -11.63 14.74 9.88
CA SER A 61 -10.95 15.57 8.87
C SER A 61 -9.60 14.99 8.47
N SER A 62 -9.14 15.33 7.25
CA SER A 62 -7.88 14.82 6.69
C SER A 62 -6.63 15.21 7.48
N ASP A 63 -6.70 16.31 8.23
CA ASP A 63 -5.61 16.86 9.05
C ASP A 63 -5.63 16.40 10.52
N HIS A 64 -6.67 15.66 10.94
CA HIS A 64 -6.84 15.25 12.34
C HIS A 64 -5.75 14.26 12.80
N THR A 65 -5.31 13.37 11.91
CA THR A 65 -4.23 12.41 12.17
C THR A 65 -3.21 12.42 11.01
N ALA A 66 -2.21 11.54 11.03
CA ALA A 66 -1.30 11.37 9.90
C ALA A 66 -2.01 10.82 8.63
N TRP A 67 -3.12 10.09 8.79
CA TRP A 67 -3.90 9.54 7.70
C TRP A 67 -4.62 10.63 6.91
N ASN A 68 -4.23 10.83 5.65
CA ASN A 68 -4.79 11.89 4.79
C ASN A 68 -5.99 11.43 3.94
N CYS A 69 -6.02 10.19 3.48
CA CYS A 69 -6.99 9.69 2.49
C CYS A 69 -8.36 9.35 3.11
N ARG A 70 -9.03 10.37 3.69
CA ARG A 70 -10.33 10.21 4.36
C ARG A 70 -11.50 9.95 3.42
N ASN A 71 -11.36 10.27 2.14
CA ASN A 71 -12.40 10.09 1.11
C ASN A 71 -12.18 8.84 0.25
N ALA A 72 -11.21 7.99 0.59
CA ALA A 72 -11.03 6.70 -0.05
C ALA A 72 -12.15 5.73 0.36
N THR A 73 -12.61 4.91 -0.56
CA THR A 73 -13.59 3.85 -0.31
C THR A 73 -12.90 2.52 0.02
N TRP A 74 -11.73 2.29 -0.58
CA TRP A 74 -10.93 1.09 -0.34
C TRP A 74 -9.44 1.41 -0.19
N SER A 75 -8.77 0.56 0.60
CA SER A 75 -7.32 0.40 0.55
C SER A 75 -7.01 -0.87 -0.23
N MET A 76 -6.38 -0.71 -1.37
CA MET A 76 -5.99 -1.81 -2.25
C MET A 76 -4.59 -2.31 -1.89
N VAL A 77 -4.39 -3.62 -1.99
CA VAL A 77 -3.07 -4.24 -2.02
C VAL A 77 -3.02 -5.33 -3.09
N ILE A 78 -1.99 -5.29 -3.90
CA ILE A 78 -1.62 -6.32 -4.87
C ILE A 78 -0.36 -6.98 -4.33
N ALA A 79 -0.41 -8.29 -4.05
CA ALA A 79 0.70 -9.04 -3.48
C ALA A 79 1.07 -10.24 -4.33
N GLY A 80 2.28 -10.21 -4.87
CA GLY A 80 2.92 -11.38 -5.48
C GLY A 80 3.57 -12.21 -4.39
N ILE A 81 3.22 -13.49 -4.31
CA ILE A 81 3.64 -14.40 -3.24
C ILE A 81 4.02 -15.75 -3.84
N ASP A 82 5.19 -16.29 -3.48
CA ASP A 82 5.60 -17.65 -3.90
C ASP A 82 6.59 -18.25 -2.88
N PRO A 83 6.52 -19.54 -2.56
CA PRO A 83 7.49 -20.20 -1.69
C PRO A 83 8.86 -20.38 -2.35
N ASN A 84 8.96 -20.33 -3.68
CA ASN A 84 10.19 -20.55 -4.40
C ASN A 84 10.98 -19.24 -4.58
N PRO A 85 12.19 -19.10 -3.97
CA PRO A 85 13.01 -17.90 -4.12
C PRO A 85 13.37 -17.54 -5.56
N ARG A 86 13.39 -18.52 -6.47
CA ARG A 86 13.68 -18.29 -7.89
C ARG A 86 12.56 -17.52 -8.60
N LYS A 87 11.36 -17.49 -8.02
CA LYS A 87 10.21 -16.76 -8.55
C LYS A 87 10.09 -15.31 -8.03
N ALA A 88 10.99 -14.86 -7.16
CA ALA A 88 10.96 -13.50 -6.61
C ALA A 88 10.87 -12.41 -7.71
N GLY A 89 11.61 -12.57 -8.81
CA GLY A 89 11.54 -11.64 -9.95
C GLY A 89 10.22 -11.67 -10.72
N GLU A 90 9.61 -12.85 -10.83
CA GLU A 90 8.32 -13.05 -11.52
C GLU A 90 7.17 -12.40 -10.75
N ILE A 91 7.06 -12.71 -9.44
CA ILE A 91 6.03 -12.13 -8.58
C ILE A 91 6.17 -10.60 -8.46
N THR A 92 7.42 -10.10 -8.42
CA THR A 92 7.69 -8.65 -8.37
C THR A 92 7.23 -7.97 -9.64
N ARG A 93 7.53 -8.54 -10.82
CA ARG A 93 7.12 -7.99 -12.11
C ARG A 93 5.60 -7.97 -12.23
N TRP A 94 4.94 -9.10 -11.96
CA TRP A 94 3.49 -9.18 -12.01
C TRP A 94 2.81 -8.13 -11.12
N ALA A 95 3.27 -7.97 -9.88
CA ALA A 95 2.67 -7.01 -8.96
C ALA A 95 2.88 -5.55 -9.42
N LYS A 96 4.03 -5.26 -10.05
CA LYS A 96 4.32 -3.93 -10.64
C LYS A 96 3.45 -3.66 -11.86
N ASP A 97 3.44 -4.59 -12.83
CA ASP A 97 2.67 -4.46 -14.06
C ASP A 97 1.17 -4.33 -13.77
N TYR A 98 0.68 -5.10 -12.80
CA TYR A 98 -0.70 -5.01 -12.35
C TYR A 98 -0.99 -3.63 -11.73
N TRP A 99 -0.14 -3.21 -10.80
CA TRP A 99 -0.29 -1.90 -10.17
C TRP A 99 -0.23 -0.76 -11.19
N GLU A 100 0.70 -0.80 -12.14
CA GLU A 100 0.81 0.21 -13.20
C GLU A 100 -0.45 0.32 -14.05
N ALA A 101 -1.10 -0.81 -14.32
CA ALA A 101 -2.35 -0.85 -15.10
C ALA A 101 -3.54 -0.22 -14.34
N VAL A 102 -3.63 -0.38 -13.02
CA VAL A 102 -4.76 0.11 -12.22
C VAL A 102 -4.51 1.46 -11.54
N HIS A 103 -3.25 1.85 -11.37
CA HIS A 103 -2.85 3.10 -10.72
C HIS A 103 -3.50 4.38 -11.30
N PRO A 104 -3.72 4.52 -12.63
CA PRO A 104 -4.41 5.68 -13.19
C PRO A 104 -5.84 5.89 -12.69
N PHE A 105 -6.46 4.86 -12.12
CA PHE A 105 -7.83 4.89 -11.57
C PHE A 105 -7.84 5.05 -10.05
N THR A 106 -6.69 5.30 -9.42
CA THR A 106 -6.54 5.39 -7.97
C THR A 106 -6.33 6.83 -7.50
N MET A 107 -6.18 7.02 -6.20
CA MET A 107 -5.93 8.32 -5.57
C MET A 107 -4.44 8.64 -5.42
N GLY A 108 -3.53 7.77 -5.85
CA GLY A 108 -2.09 7.96 -5.86
C GLY A 108 -1.35 7.75 -4.54
N GLY A 109 -2.03 7.71 -3.40
CA GLY A 109 -1.46 7.37 -2.10
C GLY A 109 -1.80 5.92 -1.70
N ALA A 110 -1.13 5.39 -0.70
CA ALA A 110 -1.37 4.03 -0.21
C ALA A 110 -1.40 3.96 1.32
N TYR A 111 -1.97 2.89 1.86
CA TYR A 111 -1.78 2.58 3.26
C TYR A 111 -0.30 2.24 3.50
N VAL A 112 0.32 2.93 4.44
CA VAL A 112 1.78 2.87 4.66
C VAL A 112 2.32 1.44 4.87
N ASN A 113 1.52 0.54 5.46
CA ASN A 113 1.89 -0.85 5.65
C ASN A 113 1.74 -1.71 4.37
N PHE A 114 1.14 -1.17 3.31
CA PHE A 114 1.01 -1.82 2.00
C PHE A 114 2.00 -1.23 0.98
N MET A 115 3.02 -0.54 1.46
CA MET A 115 4.09 0.00 0.63
C MET A 115 5.39 -0.75 0.87
N MET A 116 6.09 -1.08 -0.20
CA MET A 116 7.49 -1.46 -0.17
C MET A 116 8.38 -0.20 -0.21
N GLU A 117 9.68 -0.35 -0.47
CA GLU A 117 10.56 0.79 -0.67
C GLU A 117 10.29 1.42 -2.05
N GLU A 118 9.46 2.46 -2.08
CA GLU A 118 8.95 3.10 -3.30
C GLU A 118 9.42 4.56 -3.48
N GLY A 119 10.29 5.04 -2.59
CA GLY A 119 10.87 6.36 -2.65
C GLY A 119 10.04 7.47 -1.99
N GLN A 120 10.64 8.67 -1.91
CA GLN A 120 10.07 9.79 -1.16
C GLN A 120 8.80 10.37 -1.80
N GLU A 121 8.67 10.32 -3.11
CA GLU A 121 7.47 10.81 -3.81
C GLU A 121 6.22 10.04 -3.40
N ARG A 122 6.32 8.71 -3.30
CA ARG A 122 5.22 7.87 -2.82
C ARG A 122 4.88 8.13 -1.35
N ILE A 123 5.89 8.35 -0.51
CA ILE A 123 5.68 8.72 0.89
C ILE A 123 4.94 10.05 0.99
N GLN A 124 5.34 11.05 0.22
CA GLN A 124 4.66 12.35 0.16
C GLN A 124 3.21 12.22 -0.34
N ALA A 125 2.98 11.46 -1.41
CA ALA A 125 1.63 11.20 -1.92
C ALA A 125 0.74 10.50 -0.88
N THR A 126 1.30 9.57 -0.10
CA THR A 126 0.59 8.83 0.95
C THR A 126 0.13 9.73 2.10
N TYR A 127 0.98 10.61 2.56
CA TYR A 127 0.65 11.53 3.66
C TYR A 127 0.02 12.85 3.18
N GLY A 128 0.13 13.17 1.89
CA GLY A 128 -0.44 14.37 1.28
C GLY A 128 -0.05 15.63 2.05
N GLU A 129 -1.02 16.50 2.33
CA GLU A 129 -0.81 17.76 3.06
C GLU A 129 -0.25 17.56 4.49
N ASN A 130 -0.46 16.39 5.09
CA ASN A 130 0.05 16.08 6.43
C ASN A 130 1.58 15.83 6.45
N HIS A 131 2.21 15.57 5.30
CA HIS A 131 3.64 15.28 5.22
C HIS A 131 4.51 16.40 5.82
N ALA A 132 4.21 17.66 5.50
CA ALA A 132 4.96 18.81 6.01
C ALA A 132 4.90 18.90 7.56
N ARG A 133 3.71 18.70 8.14
CA ARG A 133 3.52 18.67 9.60
C ARG A 133 4.27 17.50 10.24
N LEU A 134 4.26 16.33 9.61
CA LEU A 134 5.00 15.16 10.09
C LEU A 134 6.51 15.39 10.04
N ALA A 135 7.04 16.08 9.02
CA ALA A 135 8.45 16.46 8.94
C ALA A 135 8.86 17.42 10.08
N VAL A 136 7.99 18.36 10.47
CA VAL A 136 8.21 19.25 11.64
C VAL A 136 8.22 18.44 12.94
N VAL A 137 7.28 17.51 13.11
CA VAL A 137 7.25 16.61 14.27
C VAL A 137 8.52 15.75 14.31
N LYS A 138 8.92 15.21 13.17
CA LYS A 138 10.17 14.44 13.02
C LYS A 138 11.39 15.27 13.42
N LYS A 139 11.47 16.53 12.97
CA LYS A 139 12.56 17.44 13.37
C LYS A 139 12.65 17.66 14.87
N LYS A 140 11.49 17.76 15.53
CA LYS A 140 11.43 17.97 16.98
C LYS A 140 11.92 16.78 17.79
N TYR A 141 11.56 15.54 17.39
CA TYR A 141 11.77 14.33 18.19
C TYR A 141 12.92 13.45 17.70
N ASP A 142 13.30 13.57 16.43
CA ASP A 142 14.37 12.82 15.80
C ASP A 142 15.10 13.69 14.74
N PRO A 143 15.77 14.77 15.19
CA PRO A 143 16.41 15.74 14.28
C PRO A 143 17.53 15.12 13.43
N ASP A 144 18.19 14.08 13.96
CA ASP A 144 19.31 13.41 13.30
C ASP A 144 18.83 12.23 12.41
N ASN A 145 17.50 12.04 12.31
CA ASN A 145 16.88 10.98 11.50
C ASN A 145 17.42 9.58 11.85
N LEU A 146 17.55 9.28 13.15
CA LEU A 146 18.01 7.99 13.63
C LEU A 146 17.03 6.86 13.23
N PHE A 147 15.73 7.09 13.41
CA PHE A 147 14.64 6.17 13.01
C PHE A 147 14.26 6.42 11.55
N ARG A 148 14.93 5.73 10.62
CA ARG A 148 14.83 5.98 9.16
C ARG A 148 14.48 4.76 8.32
N VAL A 149 14.10 3.66 8.95
CA VAL A 149 13.66 2.46 8.22
C VAL A 149 12.21 2.59 7.75
N ASN A 150 11.82 1.75 6.80
CA ASN A 150 10.48 1.73 6.18
C ASN A 150 10.17 3.07 5.48
N GLN A 151 8.95 3.57 5.66
CA GLN A 151 8.44 4.79 5.00
C GLN A 151 8.94 6.06 5.73
N ASN A 152 10.23 6.30 5.66
CA ASN A 152 10.88 7.38 6.40
C ASN A 152 10.40 8.77 5.98
N ILE A 153 9.90 9.53 6.95
CA ILE A 153 9.66 10.97 6.81
C ILE A 153 10.95 11.70 7.24
N LYS A 154 11.57 12.43 6.32
CA LYS A 154 12.77 13.21 6.62
C LYS A 154 12.44 14.38 7.55
N PRO A 155 13.33 14.71 8.53
CA PRO A 155 13.16 15.91 9.34
C PRO A 155 13.06 17.17 8.48
N ALA A 156 12.22 18.12 8.89
CA ALA A 156 12.20 19.45 8.25
C ALA A 156 13.59 20.14 8.38
N PRO A 157 13.90 21.05 7.48
CA PRO A 157 15.15 21.84 7.52
C PRO A 157 15.41 22.56 8.83
#